data_a7f3855b2e96f8d2995e2e55a4361d67
#
_entry.id   a7f3855b2e96f8d2995e2e55a4361d67
#
_cell.length_a   1.000
_cell.length_b   1.000
_cell.length_c   1.000
_cell.angle_alpha   90.00
_cell.angle_beta   90.00
_cell.angle_gamma   90.00
#
_symmetry.space_group_name_H-M   'P 1'
#
loop_
_entity.id
_entity.type
_entity.pdbx_description
1 polymer ?
#
loop_
_entity_poly.entity_id
_entity_poly.type
_entity_poly.pdbx_seq_one_letter_code
_entity_poly.pdbx_strand_id
1 'polypeptide(L)'
;MSASQSKSSRTFDRRTFLQAAGLGVGAAALGLPLSLPASAAVPATTNIAFFTETKPTEIAKGLGWFAEGTKGKINWSEVGSGAEINTAIAAGSVDIGLGIGSAPTAAGISQGIPYQIIGIIDNIGPAEELTVRKTANIKTPADLKGKKIGVPFGSTSHFRLLGFLKENGLTESDVTVLDLRPDALVAAWIRGDLDGGYVWSPAKSKLLANGGVPFPTYQKLDAAGYVIADLIVARTAYVQQYPEAVSGILQAYGRALTLWKTKPADAAEIVGKQAGVSTEVARHDLDEYDFVPLREQLTATWLGAPGHPGQFTAVLKRTADFLVELKSIRSAPDLAAFQTAVNTNFLAQAAHA
;
A
#
# COMPACT_ATOMS: atom_id res chain seq x y z
N MET A 1 -28.29 -61.93 -37.47
CA MET A 1 -29.71 -61.57 -37.13
C MET A 1 -29.69 -60.17 -36.64
N SER A 2 -30.21 -59.27 -37.42
CA SER A 2 -30.26 -57.84 -37.32
C SER A 2 -31.46 -57.39 -36.48
N ALA A 3 -31.31 -56.36 -35.66
CA ALA A 3 -32.43 -55.54 -35.23
C ALA A 3 -31.98 -54.07 -35.10
N SER A 4 -32.40 -53.34 -36.10
CA SER A 4 -32.41 -51.88 -36.19
C SER A 4 -33.37 -51.28 -35.15
N GLN A 5 -32.96 -50.25 -34.39
CA GLN A 5 -33.89 -49.36 -33.67
C GLN A 5 -33.71 -47.91 -34.18
N SER A 6 -34.81 -47.46 -34.76
CA SER A 6 -35.11 -46.13 -35.25
C SER A 6 -35.14 -45.08 -34.13
N LYS A 7 -34.41 -43.96 -34.27
CA LYS A 7 -34.56 -42.76 -33.48
C LYS A 7 -35.60 -41.83 -34.11
N SER A 8 -36.73 -41.66 -33.45
CA SER A 8 -37.75 -40.65 -33.74
C SER A 8 -37.32 -39.28 -33.21
N SER A 9 -37.06 -38.35 -34.11
CA SER A 9 -36.88 -36.92 -33.81
C SER A 9 -38.22 -36.24 -33.70
N ARG A 10 -38.58 -35.76 -32.51
CA ARG A 10 -39.73 -34.84 -32.30
C ARG A 10 -39.28 -33.42 -32.53
N THR A 11 -39.70 -32.83 -33.62
CA THR A 11 -39.61 -31.38 -33.91
C THR A 11 -40.71 -30.67 -33.10
N PHE A 12 -40.29 -29.70 -32.28
CA PHE A 12 -41.22 -28.78 -31.58
C PHE A 12 -41.65 -27.67 -32.55
N ASP A 13 -42.96 -27.67 -32.89
CA ASP A 13 -43.57 -26.66 -33.74
C ASP A 13 -43.85 -25.36 -32.97
N ARG A 14 -43.30 -24.26 -33.51
CA ARG A 14 -43.37 -22.89 -32.92
C ARG A 14 -44.74 -22.21 -33.08
N ARG A 15 -45.75 -22.88 -33.62
CA ARG A 15 -47.06 -22.26 -33.92
C ARG A 15 -48.12 -22.48 -32.85
N THR A 16 -47.92 -23.30 -31.84
CA THR A 16 -48.96 -23.62 -30.80
C THR A 16 -48.88 -22.72 -29.56
N PHE A 17 -47.99 -21.71 -29.50
CA PHE A 17 -47.86 -20.85 -28.33
C PHE A 17 -48.57 -19.47 -28.44
N LEU A 18 -49.35 -19.22 -29.51
CA LEU A 18 -49.96 -17.90 -29.77
C LEU A 18 -51.51 -17.88 -29.75
N GLN A 19 -52.17 -18.85 -29.14
CA GLN A 19 -53.67 -18.87 -29.06
C GLN A 19 -54.23 -19.06 -27.66
N ALA A 20 -53.64 -18.39 -26.64
CA ALA A 20 -54.32 -18.30 -25.32
C ALA A 20 -54.10 -16.91 -24.74
N ALA A 21 -54.56 -15.87 -25.44
CA ALA A 21 -54.67 -14.52 -24.90
C ALA A 21 -56.02 -13.92 -25.32
N GLY A 22 -57.01 -14.14 -24.50
CA GLY A 22 -58.34 -13.57 -24.67
C GLY A 22 -59.03 -13.31 -23.35
N LEU A 23 -59.22 -12.02 -23.05
CA LEU A 23 -60.21 -11.41 -22.13
C LEU A 23 -59.96 -11.48 -20.61
N GLY A 24 -59.47 -10.38 -20.08
CA GLY A 24 -59.50 -10.02 -18.66
C GLY A 24 -59.20 -8.51 -18.52
N VAL A 25 -60.22 -7.66 -18.69
CA VAL A 25 -60.18 -6.24 -18.35
C VAL A 25 -60.18 -6.11 -16.84
N GLY A 26 -59.18 -5.47 -16.22
CA GLY A 26 -59.18 -5.19 -14.80
C GLY A 26 -57.98 -4.39 -14.35
N ALA A 27 -58.17 -3.09 -14.09
CA ALA A 27 -57.43 -2.19 -13.22
C ALA A 27 -55.92 -2.06 -13.45
N ALA A 28 -55.49 -1.02 -14.18
CA ALA A 28 -54.13 -0.50 -14.19
C ALA A 28 -53.79 0.09 -12.80
N ALA A 29 -53.20 -0.72 -11.92
CA ALA A 29 -52.41 -0.20 -10.83
C ALA A 29 -51.04 0.09 -11.41
N LEU A 30 -50.67 1.38 -11.52
CA LEU A 30 -49.32 1.85 -11.79
C LEU A 30 -48.39 1.36 -10.65
N GLY A 31 -47.94 0.14 -10.74
CA GLY A 31 -46.86 -0.40 -9.93
C GLY A 31 -45.55 0.19 -10.45
N LEU A 32 -45.16 1.40 -9.98
CA LEU A 32 -43.78 1.82 -10.05
C LEU A 32 -42.95 0.73 -9.35
N PRO A 33 -41.91 0.17 -10.00
CA PRO A 33 -40.99 -0.70 -9.29
C PRO A 33 -40.36 0.15 -8.17
N LEU A 34 -40.76 -0.12 -6.93
CA LEU A 34 -39.98 0.32 -5.77
C LEU A 34 -38.63 -0.40 -5.90
N SER A 35 -37.67 0.30 -6.50
CA SER A 35 -36.26 -0.07 -6.43
C SER A 35 -35.88 0.05 -4.96
N LEU A 36 -35.98 -1.05 -4.23
CA LEU A 36 -35.32 -1.14 -2.93
C LEU A 36 -33.85 -0.75 -3.17
N PRO A 37 -33.28 0.13 -2.34
CA PRO A 37 -31.87 0.43 -2.46
C PRO A 37 -31.12 -0.90 -2.38
N ALA A 38 -30.32 -1.23 -3.40
CA ALA A 38 -29.49 -2.40 -3.37
C ALA A 38 -28.66 -2.30 -2.09
N SER A 39 -28.85 -3.25 -1.17
CA SER A 39 -28.01 -3.33 0.03
C SER A 39 -26.56 -3.34 -0.45
N ALA A 40 -25.75 -2.42 0.06
CA ALA A 40 -24.35 -2.37 -0.32
C ALA A 40 -23.72 -3.75 -0.05
N ALA A 41 -23.03 -4.27 -1.06
CA ALA A 41 -22.40 -5.57 -0.94
C ALA A 41 -21.35 -5.55 0.17
N VAL A 42 -21.39 -6.53 1.06
CA VAL A 42 -20.40 -6.69 2.14
C VAL A 42 -19.46 -7.83 1.74
N PRO A 43 -18.13 -7.61 1.76
CA PRO A 43 -17.20 -8.68 1.46
C PRO A 43 -17.24 -9.75 2.56
N ALA A 44 -17.32 -11.02 2.20
CA ALA A 44 -17.19 -12.11 3.18
C ALA A 44 -15.77 -12.10 3.80
N THR A 45 -14.78 -11.79 3.00
CA THR A 45 -13.36 -11.66 3.39
C THR A 45 -12.72 -10.55 2.60
N THR A 46 -11.88 -9.74 3.26
CA THR A 46 -10.99 -8.76 2.64
C THR A 46 -9.55 -9.24 2.82
N ASN A 47 -8.81 -9.38 1.74
CA ASN A 47 -7.40 -9.78 1.77
C ASN A 47 -6.53 -8.52 1.85
N ILE A 48 -5.81 -8.34 2.95
CA ILE A 48 -4.97 -7.18 3.21
C ILE A 48 -3.51 -7.60 3.26
N ALA A 49 -2.69 -7.01 2.38
CA ALA A 49 -1.23 -7.07 2.50
C ALA A 49 -0.75 -5.93 3.40
N PHE A 50 0.19 -6.23 4.28
CA PHE A 50 0.72 -5.28 5.26
C PHE A 50 2.19 -5.56 5.55
N PHE A 51 2.86 -4.58 6.14
CA PHE A 51 4.21 -4.72 6.69
C PHE A 51 4.11 -4.76 8.21
N THR A 52 5.01 -5.51 8.86
CA THR A 52 5.23 -5.32 10.30
C THR A 52 6.00 -4.03 10.50
N GLU A 53 5.29 -3.00 10.95
CA GLU A 53 5.80 -1.63 11.11
C GLU A 53 5.37 -1.04 12.46
N THR A 54 5.99 0.06 12.84
CA THR A 54 5.62 0.83 14.03
C THR A 54 4.75 2.02 13.63
N LYS A 55 3.52 1.75 13.18
CA LYS A 55 2.58 2.74 12.63
C LYS A 55 1.16 2.63 13.21
N PRO A 56 0.32 3.65 13.06
CA PRO A 56 -1.08 3.61 13.51
C PRO A 56 -1.92 2.51 12.84
N THR A 57 -1.53 2.02 11.67
CA THR A 57 -2.16 0.86 11.03
C THR A 57 -2.15 -0.39 11.92
N GLU A 58 -1.09 -0.58 12.73
CA GLU A 58 -0.99 -1.66 13.70
C GLU A 58 -1.98 -1.50 14.87
N ILE A 59 -2.38 -0.26 15.21
CA ILE A 59 -3.45 -0.01 16.18
C ILE A 59 -4.78 -0.54 15.64
N ALA A 60 -5.16 -0.13 14.42
CA ALA A 60 -6.41 -0.55 13.81
C ALA A 60 -6.46 -2.07 13.61
N LYS A 61 -5.33 -2.70 13.23
CA LYS A 61 -5.19 -4.15 13.10
C LYS A 61 -5.35 -4.84 14.46
N GLY A 62 -4.60 -4.40 15.47
CA GLY A 62 -4.59 -5.01 16.81
C GLY A 62 -5.93 -4.89 17.55
N LEU A 63 -6.71 -3.83 17.29
CA LEU A 63 -8.04 -3.61 17.86
C LEU A 63 -9.19 -4.15 16.99
N GLY A 64 -8.89 -4.76 15.83
CA GLY A 64 -9.91 -5.34 14.95
C GLY A 64 -10.73 -4.30 14.16
N TRP A 65 -10.34 -3.04 14.13
CA TRP A 65 -11.11 -1.96 13.51
C TRP A 65 -11.24 -2.09 11.99
N PHE A 66 -10.29 -2.73 11.32
CA PHE A 66 -10.43 -3.02 9.90
C PHE A 66 -11.54 -4.04 9.61
N ALA A 67 -11.70 -5.06 10.48
CA ALA A 67 -12.80 -6.01 10.35
C ALA A 67 -14.17 -5.36 10.64
N GLU A 68 -14.23 -4.48 11.64
CA GLU A 68 -15.42 -3.65 11.91
C GLU A 68 -15.77 -2.78 10.69
N GLY A 69 -14.79 -2.06 10.13
CA GLY A 69 -14.98 -1.15 9.02
C GLY A 69 -15.42 -1.85 7.74
N THR A 70 -14.87 -3.02 7.43
CA THR A 70 -15.25 -3.80 6.24
C THR A 70 -16.52 -4.64 6.47
N LYS A 71 -16.96 -4.80 7.73
CA LYS A 71 -18.06 -5.69 8.13
C LYS A 71 -17.82 -7.14 7.74
N GLY A 72 -16.57 -7.54 7.50
CA GLY A 72 -16.16 -8.86 7.04
C GLY A 72 -14.92 -9.40 7.75
N LYS A 73 -14.52 -10.61 7.41
CA LYS A 73 -13.24 -11.17 7.90
C LYS A 73 -12.07 -10.51 7.20
N ILE A 74 -10.97 -10.33 7.92
CA ILE A 74 -9.70 -9.91 7.32
C ILE A 74 -8.77 -11.12 7.24
N ASN A 75 -8.23 -11.33 6.04
CA ASN A 75 -7.14 -12.25 5.80
C ASN A 75 -5.86 -11.43 5.63
N TRP A 76 -4.93 -11.58 6.57
CA TRP A 76 -3.70 -10.81 6.62
C TRP A 76 -2.56 -11.53 5.89
N SER A 77 -1.83 -10.83 5.05
CA SER A 77 -0.64 -11.31 4.35
C SER A 77 0.53 -10.37 4.62
N GLU A 78 1.50 -10.81 5.42
CA GLU A 78 2.72 -10.05 5.66
C GLU A 78 3.64 -10.11 4.44
N VAL A 79 4.15 -8.94 4.03
CA VAL A 79 5.04 -8.77 2.87
C VAL A 79 6.35 -8.11 3.27
N GLY A 80 7.39 -8.31 2.47
CA GLY A 80 8.73 -7.75 2.71
C GLY A 80 9.05 -6.53 1.86
N SER A 81 8.25 -6.24 0.81
CA SER A 81 8.45 -5.06 -0.04
C SER A 81 7.16 -4.65 -0.75
N GLY A 82 7.11 -3.39 -1.21
CA GLY A 82 5.97 -2.90 -2.01
C GLY A 82 5.85 -3.60 -3.37
N ALA A 83 6.93 -4.17 -3.90
CA ALA A 83 6.90 -5.01 -5.10
C ALA A 83 6.09 -6.30 -4.88
N GLU A 84 6.13 -6.88 -3.67
CA GLU A 84 5.29 -8.04 -3.32
C GLU A 84 3.80 -7.65 -3.28
N ILE A 85 3.44 -6.46 -2.76
CA ILE A 85 2.06 -5.95 -2.83
C ILE A 85 1.60 -5.81 -4.28
N ASN A 86 2.44 -5.21 -5.14
CA ASN A 86 2.14 -5.06 -6.56
C ASN A 86 1.86 -6.41 -7.23
N THR A 87 2.70 -7.40 -6.97
CA THR A 87 2.54 -8.76 -7.50
C THR A 87 1.25 -9.41 -7.02
N ALA A 88 0.94 -9.28 -5.72
CA ALA A 88 -0.24 -9.89 -5.12
C ALA A 88 -1.55 -9.23 -5.60
N ILE A 89 -1.57 -7.89 -5.79
CA ILE A 89 -2.73 -7.20 -6.37
C ILE A 89 -2.91 -7.57 -7.84
N ALA A 90 -1.82 -7.63 -8.62
CA ALA A 90 -1.89 -8.05 -10.03
C ALA A 90 -2.42 -9.49 -10.18
N ALA A 91 -2.08 -10.37 -9.25
CA ALA A 91 -2.60 -11.74 -9.20
C ALA A 91 -4.04 -11.84 -8.65
N GLY A 92 -4.62 -10.74 -8.15
CA GLY A 92 -5.95 -10.71 -7.54
C GLY A 92 -6.05 -11.38 -6.16
N SER A 93 -4.92 -11.71 -5.53
CA SER A 93 -4.87 -12.36 -4.21
C SER A 93 -4.94 -11.37 -3.04
N VAL A 94 -4.73 -10.08 -3.29
CA VAL A 94 -4.82 -8.99 -2.33
C VAL A 94 -5.82 -7.94 -2.82
N ASP A 95 -6.63 -7.44 -1.91
CA ASP A 95 -7.64 -6.42 -2.16
C ASP A 95 -7.16 -5.03 -1.72
N ILE A 96 -6.46 -4.97 -0.58
CA ILE A 96 -5.95 -3.73 0.02
C ILE A 96 -4.46 -3.90 0.32
N GLY A 97 -3.65 -2.94 -0.09
CA GLY A 97 -2.26 -2.79 0.33
C GLY A 97 -2.14 -1.66 1.34
N LEU A 98 -1.74 -1.99 2.58
CA LEU A 98 -1.44 -1.01 3.63
C LEU A 98 0.07 -0.76 3.69
N GLY A 99 0.49 0.51 3.61
CA GLY A 99 1.88 0.88 3.73
C GLY A 99 2.72 0.67 2.45
N ILE A 100 2.09 0.57 1.28
CA ILE A 100 2.88 0.52 0.05
C ILE A 100 3.57 1.86 -0.20
N GLY A 101 4.88 1.85 -0.27
CA GLY A 101 5.66 3.07 -0.48
C GLY A 101 5.41 3.73 -1.85
N SER A 102 5.70 5.03 -1.95
CA SER A 102 5.50 5.81 -3.17
C SER A 102 6.30 5.30 -4.37
N ALA A 103 7.52 4.80 -4.16
CA ALA A 103 8.33 4.26 -5.26
C ALA A 103 7.73 2.98 -5.86
N PRO A 104 7.40 1.92 -5.10
CA PRO A 104 6.68 0.77 -5.66
C PRO A 104 5.28 1.14 -6.20
N THR A 105 4.60 2.13 -5.62
CA THR A 105 3.31 2.62 -6.17
C THR A 105 3.51 3.25 -7.54
N ALA A 106 4.51 4.10 -7.71
CA ALA A 106 4.84 4.70 -9.00
C ALA A 106 5.21 3.63 -10.05
N ALA A 107 5.96 2.61 -9.65
CA ALA A 107 6.28 1.46 -10.50
C ALA A 107 5.02 0.67 -10.88
N GLY A 108 4.13 0.40 -9.94
CA GLY A 108 2.90 -0.34 -10.18
C GLY A 108 1.94 0.36 -11.13
N ILE A 109 1.75 1.68 -10.97
CA ILE A 109 0.97 2.49 -11.91
C ILE A 109 1.60 2.43 -13.30
N SER A 110 2.93 2.54 -13.39
CA SER A 110 3.67 2.48 -14.66
C SER A 110 3.57 1.12 -15.35
N GLN A 111 3.34 0.06 -14.59
CA GLN A 111 3.12 -1.31 -15.08
C GLN A 111 1.64 -1.62 -15.36
N GLY A 112 0.73 -0.67 -15.09
CA GLY A 112 -0.71 -0.85 -15.30
C GLY A 112 -1.38 -1.78 -14.29
N ILE A 113 -0.83 -1.91 -13.08
CA ILE A 113 -1.45 -2.72 -12.03
C ILE A 113 -2.79 -2.10 -11.62
N PRO A 114 -3.90 -2.89 -11.58
CA PRO A 114 -5.24 -2.34 -11.46
C PRO A 114 -5.61 -2.03 -10.00
N TYR A 115 -5.04 -0.97 -9.44
CA TYR A 115 -5.43 -0.45 -8.13
C TYR A 115 -5.62 1.08 -8.15
N GLN A 116 -6.21 1.59 -7.09
CA GLN A 116 -6.39 3.01 -6.83
C GLN A 116 -5.71 3.37 -5.51
N ILE A 117 -5.09 4.55 -5.47
CA ILE A 117 -4.61 5.17 -4.24
C ILE A 117 -5.81 5.78 -3.54
N ILE A 118 -6.10 5.32 -2.32
CA ILE A 118 -7.25 5.77 -1.54
C ILE A 118 -6.87 6.60 -0.33
N GLY A 119 -5.58 6.62 0.06
CA GLY A 119 -5.07 7.41 1.18
C GLY A 119 -3.56 7.41 1.28
N ILE A 120 -3.04 8.32 2.10
CA ILE A 120 -1.65 8.41 2.53
C ILE A 120 -1.59 8.05 4.01
N ILE A 121 -0.62 7.26 4.41
CA ILE A 121 -0.35 6.96 5.81
C ILE A 121 0.53 8.06 6.41
N ASP A 122 1.69 8.28 5.80
CA ASP A 122 2.70 9.20 6.31
C ASP A 122 3.61 9.76 5.21
N ASN A 123 4.34 10.82 5.58
CA ASN A 123 5.61 11.18 4.99
C ASN A 123 6.70 10.47 5.81
N ILE A 124 7.44 9.55 5.20
CA ILE A 124 8.31 8.61 5.94
C ILE A 124 9.46 9.33 6.67
N GLY A 125 10.03 10.36 6.04
CA GLY A 125 11.09 11.17 6.65
C GLY A 125 12.28 10.34 7.15
N PRO A 126 12.72 10.58 8.41
CA PRO A 126 13.86 9.88 9.02
C PRO A 126 13.56 8.47 9.49
N ALA A 127 12.29 8.05 9.51
CA ALA A 127 11.89 6.70 9.91
C ALA A 127 12.51 5.61 9.02
N GLU A 128 12.89 5.97 7.78
CA GLU A 128 13.58 5.11 6.83
C GLU A 128 14.91 5.74 6.42
N GLU A 129 16.01 5.20 6.94
CA GLU A 129 17.33 5.77 6.74
C GLU A 129 18.43 4.70 6.68
N LEU A 130 19.52 5.03 5.99
CA LEU A 130 20.72 4.18 5.98
C LEU A 130 21.32 4.11 7.39
N THR A 131 21.43 2.89 7.90
CA THR A 131 22.14 2.58 9.14
C THR A 131 23.44 1.87 8.79
N VAL A 132 24.56 2.36 9.27
CA VAL A 132 25.88 1.74 9.02
C VAL A 132 26.45 1.15 10.29
N ARG A 133 27.21 0.08 10.16
CA ARG A 133 27.89 -0.55 11.30
C ARG A 133 29.01 0.35 11.80
N LYS A 134 29.02 0.64 13.09
CA LYS A 134 30.04 1.49 13.72
C LYS A 134 31.49 1.00 13.39
N THR A 135 31.72 -0.31 13.33
CA THR A 135 33.02 -0.90 13.02
C THR A 135 33.37 -0.87 11.53
N ALA A 136 32.44 -0.57 10.63
CA ALA A 136 32.71 -0.51 9.20
C ALA A 136 33.45 0.77 8.76
N ASN A 137 33.62 1.76 9.68
CA ASN A 137 34.32 3.02 9.44
C ASN A 137 33.77 3.83 8.25
N ILE A 138 32.47 3.80 8.02
CA ILE A 138 31.78 4.58 6.98
C ILE A 138 31.46 5.96 7.56
N LYS A 139 32.14 6.98 7.09
CA LYS A 139 32.01 8.39 7.51
C LYS A 139 31.53 9.31 6.40
N THR A 140 31.86 8.95 5.16
CA THR A 140 31.52 9.69 3.94
C THR A 140 30.84 8.75 2.93
N PRO A 141 30.10 9.29 1.94
CA PRO A 141 29.54 8.45 0.88
C PRO A 141 30.58 7.62 0.13
N ALA A 142 31.80 8.14 -0.04
CA ALA A 142 32.89 7.41 -0.71
C ALA A 142 33.32 6.15 0.03
N ASP A 143 33.14 6.11 1.35
CA ASP A 143 33.49 4.94 2.17
C ASP A 143 32.55 3.74 1.95
N LEU A 144 31.41 3.95 1.25
CA LEU A 144 30.51 2.86 0.86
C LEU A 144 31.09 1.97 -0.23
N LYS A 145 32.13 2.38 -0.96
CA LYS A 145 32.75 1.54 -1.99
C LYS A 145 33.21 0.20 -1.43
N GLY A 146 32.77 -0.88 -2.08
CA GLY A 146 33.05 -2.24 -1.69
C GLY A 146 32.32 -2.75 -0.45
N LYS A 147 31.44 -1.94 0.15
CA LYS A 147 30.63 -2.32 1.32
C LYS A 147 29.39 -3.14 0.95
N LYS A 148 28.94 -3.98 1.88
CA LYS A 148 27.75 -4.81 1.76
C LYS A 148 26.57 -4.10 2.43
N ILE A 149 25.59 -3.70 1.63
CA ILE A 149 24.40 -2.99 2.08
C ILE A 149 23.16 -3.85 1.84
N GLY A 150 22.46 -4.21 2.91
CA GLY A 150 21.18 -4.91 2.82
C GLY A 150 20.04 -3.92 2.60
N VAL A 151 19.11 -4.25 1.70
CA VAL A 151 17.90 -3.45 1.44
C VAL A 151 16.81 -4.30 0.81
N PRO A 152 15.51 -4.13 1.14
CA PRO A 152 14.44 -4.81 0.43
C PRO A 152 14.26 -4.22 -0.98
N PHE A 153 14.46 -5.02 -2.04
CA PHE A 153 14.32 -4.55 -3.40
C PHE A 153 12.87 -4.16 -3.74
N GLY A 154 12.73 -3.14 -4.57
CA GLY A 154 11.42 -2.59 -4.95
C GLY A 154 10.68 -1.90 -3.81
N SER A 155 11.40 -1.42 -2.79
CA SER A 155 10.91 -0.58 -1.71
C SER A 155 11.32 0.90 -1.88
N THR A 156 10.82 1.78 -1.03
CA THR A 156 11.28 3.16 -0.86
C THR A 156 12.73 3.23 -0.41
N SER A 157 13.16 2.32 0.48
CA SER A 157 14.54 2.18 0.93
C SER A 157 15.49 1.90 -0.23
N HIS A 158 15.13 0.98 -1.13
CA HIS A 158 15.92 0.69 -2.33
C HIS A 158 16.00 1.90 -3.26
N PHE A 159 14.87 2.57 -3.51
CA PHE A 159 14.82 3.81 -4.28
C PHE A 159 15.73 4.89 -3.70
N ARG A 160 15.68 5.12 -2.39
CA ARG A 160 16.54 6.09 -1.70
C ARG A 160 18.00 5.70 -1.69
N LEU A 161 18.34 4.42 -1.52
CA LEU A 161 19.72 3.96 -1.61
C LEU A 161 20.30 4.28 -2.99
N LEU A 162 19.61 3.93 -4.06
CA LEU A 162 20.04 4.21 -5.43
C LEU A 162 20.16 5.72 -5.69
N GLY A 163 19.18 6.50 -5.22
CA GLY A 163 19.23 7.96 -5.24
C GLY A 163 20.44 8.50 -4.51
N PHE A 164 20.72 8.03 -3.30
CA PHE A 164 21.85 8.43 -2.51
C PHE A 164 23.20 8.14 -3.21
N LEU A 165 23.33 6.96 -3.79
CA LEU A 165 24.53 6.61 -4.56
C LEU A 165 24.73 7.56 -5.73
N LYS A 166 23.67 7.79 -6.54
CA LYS A 166 23.71 8.70 -7.70
C LYS A 166 24.09 10.13 -7.31
N GLU A 167 23.46 10.70 -6.28
CA GLU A 167 23.73 12.07 -5.82
C GLU A 167 25.15 12.27 -5.27
N ASN A 168 25.86 11.17 -4.97
CA ASN A 168 27.25 11.20 -4.50
C ASN A 168 28.24 10.65 -5.53
N GLY A 169 27.84 10.51 -6.81
CA GLY A 169 28.71 10.05 -7.89
C GLY A 169 29.10 8.58 -7.78
N LEU A 170 28.30 7.79 -7.05
CA LEU A 170 28.43 6.34 -6.93
C LEU A 170 27.37 5.64 -7.78
N THR A 171 27.66 4.40 -8.11
CA THR A 171 26.73 3.50 -8.80
C THR A 171 26.46 2.26 -7.95
N GLU A 172 25.43 1.51 -8.29
CA GLU A 172 25.13 0.23 -7.63
C GLU A 172 26.31 -0.75 -7.71
N SER A 173 27.14 -0.67 -8.76
CA SER A 173 28.35 -1.51 -8.91
C SER A 173 29.51 -1.11 -7.99
N ASP A 174 29.48 0.08 -7.38
CA ASP A 174 30.47 0.48 -6.39
C ASP A 174 30.25 -0.15 -5.02
N VAL A 175 29.05 -0.70 -4.76
CA VAL A 175 28.65 -1.34 -3.51
C VAL A 175 28.13 -2.75 -3.78
N THR A 176 28.13 -3.61 -2.79
CA THR A 176 27.44 -4.91 -2.87
C THR A 176 26.05 -4.75 -2.27
N VAL A 177 25.05 -4.50 -3.11
CA VAL A 177 23.65 -4.38 -2.66
C VAL A 177 23.01 -5.76 -2.59
N LEU A 178 22.45 -6.10 -1.43
CA LEU A 178 21.85 -7.41 -1.15
C LEU A 178 20.34 -7.25 -0.94
N ASP A 179 19.56 -7.97 -1.75
CA ASP A 179 18.10 -8.04 -1.61
C ASP A 179 17.73 -8.87 -0.37
N LEU A 180 17.31 -8.19 0.68
CA LEU A 180 16.96 -8.83 1.96
C LEU A 180 15.65 -8.24 2.49
N ARG A 181 14.68 -9.11 2.77
CA ARG A 181 13.48 -8.73 3.55
C ARG A 181 13.90 -8.21 4.93
N PRO A 182 13.11 -7.35 5.58
CA PRO A 182 13.51 -6.71 6.84
C PRO A 182 13.98 -7.68 7.94
N ASP A 183 13.32 -8.82 8.09
CA ASP A 183 13.68 -9.87 9.06
C ASP A 183 15.02 -10.56 8.72
N ALA A 184 15.21 -10.91 7.45
CA ALA A 184 16.45 -11.48 6.95
C ALA A 184 17.62 -10.49 7.04
N LEU A 185 17.36 -9.20 6.79
CA LEU A 185 18.33 -8.12 6.93
C LEU A 185 18.81 -8.00 8.40
N VAL A 186 17.87 -7.98 9.35
CA VAL A 186 18.22 -7.98 10.80
C VAL A 186 19.03 -9.22 11.16
N ALA A 187 18.66 -10.40 10.68
CA ALA A 187 19.42 -11.62 10.94
C ALA A 187 20.85 -11.57 10.37
N ALA A 188 21.02 -11.10 9.12
CA ALA A 188 22.32 -10.90 8.48
C ALA A 188 23.17 -9.83 9.21
N TRP A 189 22.50 -8.76 9.69
CA TRP A 189 23.15 -7.75 10.53
C TRP A 189 23.71 -8.34 11.82
N ILE A 190 22.92 -9.11 12.55
CA ILE A 190 23.36 -9.73 13.83
C ILE A 190 24.55 -10.65 13.62
N ARG A 191 24.59 -11.42 12.52
CA ARG A 191 25.74 -12.28 12.17
C ARG A 191 27.00 -11.52 11.76
N GLY A 192 26.87 -10.20 11.43
CA GLY A 192 28.00 -9.41 10.96
C GLY A 192 28.24 -9.48 9.44
N ASP A 193 27.28 -9.98 8.68
CA ASP A 193 27.39 -10.15 7.22
C ASP A 193 27.26 -8.84 6.44
N LEU A 194 26.75 -7.76 7.07
CA LEU A 194 26.45 -6.46 6.48
C LEU A 194 27.27 -5.34 7.09
N ASP A 195 27.72 -4.40 6.26
CA ASP A 195 28.34 -3.14 6.66
C ASP A 195 27.29 -2.04 6.88
N GLY A 196 26.16 -2.11 6.16
CA GLY A 196 25.04 -1.19 6.25
C GLY A 196 23.71 -1.87 5.95
N GLY A 197 22.62 -1.20 6.35
CA GLY A 197 21.26 -1.58 6.02
C GLY A 197 20.40 -0.35 5.78
N TYR A 198 19.64 -0.33 4.70
CA TYR A 198 18.65 0.70 4.45
C TYR A 198 17.27 0.08 4.62
N VAL A 199 16.58 0.45 5.68
CA VAL A 199 15.31 -0.19 6.08
C VAL A 199 14.56 0.69 7.07
N TRP A 200 13.27 0.46 7.22
CA TRP A 200 12.36 1.13 8.15
C TRP A 200 12.27 0.45 9.52
N SER A 201 11.68 1.13 10.49
CA SER A 201 11.40 0.58 11.82
C SER A 201 10.24 -0.45 11.79
N PRO A 202 10.33 -1.55 12.58
CA PRO A 202 11.25 -1.76 13.69
C PRO A 202 12.60 -2.41 13.31
N ALA A 203 12.83 -2.76 12.05
CA ALA A 203 14.11 -3.35 11.63
C ALA A 203 15.27 -2.36 11.84
N LYS A 204 15.10 -1.08 11.44
CA LYS A 204 16.08 0.00 11.68
C LYS A 204 16.46 0.08 13.17
N SER A 205 15.49 0.12 14.06
CA SER A 205 15.71 0.19 15.51
C SER A 205 16.50 -1.01 16.02
N LYS A 206 16.26 -2.21 15.45
CA LYS A 206 17.06 -3.41 15.78
C LYS A 206 18.50 -3.30 15.29
N LEU A 207 18.76 -2.70 14.13
CA LEU A 207 20.13 -2.43 13.65
C LEU A 207 20.84 -1.47 14.61
N LEU A 208 20.20 -0.38 14.98
CA LEU A 208 20.74 0.63 15.90
C LEU A 208 21.08 0.03 17.26
N ALA A 209 20.19 -0.78 17.84
CA ALA A 209 20.41 -1.49 19.09
C ALA A 209 21.57 -2.49 19.03
N ASN A 210 21.97 -2.95 17.84
CA ASN A 210 23.04 -3.93 17.62
C ASN A 210 24.27 -3.32 16.93
N GLY A 211 24.70 -2.15 17.39
CA GLY A 211 25.95 -1.51 16.96
C GLY A 211 25.87 -0.75 15.64
N GLY A 212 24.66 -0.42 15.20
CA GLY A 212 24.40 0.50 14.10
C GLY A 212 24.52 1.96 14.54
N VAL A 213 24.85 2.83 13.58
CA VAL A 213 24.75 4.28 13.72
C VAL A 213 24.01 4.83 12.51
N PRO A 214 23.15 5.86 12.69
CA PRO A 214 22.47 6.49 11.57
C PRO A 214 23.50 7.11 10.61
N PHE A 215 23.25 7.00 9.31
CA PHE A 215 23.98 7.73 8.29
C PHE A 215 22.99 8.70 7.63
N PRO A 216 23.00 10.01 8.01
CA PRO A 216 21.90 10.91 7.65
C PRO A 216 21.83 11.14 6.14
N THR A 217 20.77 10.69 5.52
CA THR A 217 20.54 10.79 4.07
C THR A 217 19.27 11.54 3.71
N TYR A 218 18.24 11.49 4.54
CA TYR A 218 16.88 11.85 4.15
C TYR A 218 16.71 13.31 3.74
N GLN A 219 17.29 14.29 4.45
CA GLN A 219 17.14 15.71 4.14
C GLN A 219 17.73 16.08 2.77
N LYS A 220 18.91 15.53 2.44
CA LYS A 220 19.53 15.73 1.13
C LYS A 220 18.71 15.10 0.01
N LEU A 221 18.17 13.91 0.26
CA LEU A 221 17.37 13.19 -0.72
C LEU A 221 16.02 13.87 -0.94
N ASP A 222 15.35 14.35 0.11
CA ASP A 222 14.11 15.14 -0.03
C ASP A 222 14.33 16.41 -0.82
N ALA A 223 15.40 17.15 -0.54
CA ALA A 223 15.78 18.37 -1.28
C ALA A 223 16.10 18.07 -2.76
N ALA A 224 16.65 16.89 -3.06
CA ALA A 224 16.91 16.43 -4.42
C ALA A 224 15.65 15.83 -5.12
N GLY A 225 14.51 15.77 -4.42
CA GLY A 225 13.24 15.31 -4.97
C GLY A 225 12.92 13.82 -4.77
N TYR A 226 13.73 13.11 -3.99
CA TYR A 226 13.49 11.71 -3.61
C TYR A 226 12.52 11.61 -2.43
N VAL A 227 11.38 12.28 -2.53
CA VAL A 227 10.33 12.27 -1.50
C VAL A 227 9.67 10.90 -1.44
N ILE A 228 9.53 10.38 -0.23
CA ILE A 228 8.89 9.09 0.02
C ILE A 228 7.73 9.21 1.00
N ALA A 229 6.69 8.46 0.75
CA ALA A 229 5.50 8.36 1.59
C ALA A 229 4.95 6.93 1.52
N ASP A 230 4.20 6.53 2.53
CA ASP A 230 3.44 5.28 2.49
C ASP A 230 1.97 5.54 2.21
N LEU A 231 1.40 4.67 1.42
CA LEU A 231 0.08 4.82 0.82
C LEU A 231 -0.83 3.64 1.21
N ILE A 232 -2.13 3.89 1.11
CA ILE A 232 -3.16 2.85 1.12
C ILE A 232 -3.66 2.73 -0.31
N VAL A 233 -3.53 1.53 -0.88
CA VAL A 233 -4.05 1.21 -2.22
C VAL A 233 -5.13 0.15 -2.12
N ALA A 234 -6.10 0.22 -3.03
CA ALA A 234 -7.17 -0.75 -3.14
C ALA A 234 -7.30 -1.26 -4.58
N ARG A 235 -7.40 -2.57 -4.77
CA ARG A 235 -7.62 -3.18 -6.08
C ARG A 235 -8.89 -2.63 -6.73
N THR A 236 -8.82 -2.19 -7.98
CA THR A 236 -9.92 -1.49 -8.67
C THR A 236 -11.23 -2.28 -8.64
N ALA A 237 -11.18 -3.59 -8.87
CA ALA A 237 -12.39 -4.43 -8.81
C ALA A 237 -12.99 -4.49 -7.40
N TYR A 238 -12.17 -4.48 -6.34
CA TYR A 238 -12.65 -4.45 -4.97
C TYR A 238 -13.32 -3.10 -4.64
N VAL A 239 -12.74 -1.99 -5.10
CA VAL A 239 -13.32 -0.65 -4.94
C VAL A 239 -14.71 -0.57 -5.58
N GLN A 240 -14.87 -1.13 -6.78
CA GLN A 240 -16.14 -1.12 -7.51
C GLN A 240 -17.20 -1.99 -6.81
N GLN A 241 -16.80 -3.13 -6.27
CA GLN A 241 -17.72 -4.10 -5.67
C GLN A 241 -18.08 -3.77 -4.22
N TYR A 242 -17.14 -3.18 -3.44
CA TYR A 242 -17.28 -2.98 -2.00
C TYR A 242 -16.92 -1.55 -1.55
N PRO A 243 -17.56 -0.49 -2.10
CA PRO A 243 -17.20 0.89 -1.81
C PRO A 243 -17.32 1.26 -0.33
N GLU A 244 -18.32 0.70 0.40
CA GLU A 244 -18.47 0.94 1.84
C GLU A 244 -17.33 0.30 2.64
N ALA A 245 -16.84 -0.87 2.26
CA ALA A 245 -15.70 -1.50 2.91
C ALA A 245 -14.43 -0.65 2.74
N VAL A 246 -14.22 -0.04 1.56
CA VAL A 246 -13.11 0.89 1.32
C VAL A 246 -13.20 2.11 2.23
N SER A 247 -14.38 2.72 2.37
CA SER A 247 -14.60 3.81 3.33
C SER A 247 -14.32 3.35 4.77
N GLY A 248 -14.74 2.14 5.13
CA GLY A 248 -14.50 1.55 6.45
C GLY A 248 -13.02 1.34 6.77
N ILE A 249 -12.18 0.98 5.78
CA ILE A 249 -10.72 0.91 5.94
C ILE A 249 -10.14 2.27 6.32
N LEU A 250 -10.55 3.34 5.62
CA LEU A 250 -10.05 4.69 5.90
C LEU A 250 -10.55 5.23 7.25
N GLN A 251 -11.79 4.93 7.65
CA GLN A 251 -12.32 5.28 8.97
C GLN A 251 -11.55 4.55 10.08
N ALA A 252 -11.24 3.25 9.91
CA ALA A 252 -10.43 2.50 10.85
C ALA A 252 -9.04 3.12 11.03
N TYR A 253 -8.40 3.52 9.93
CA TYR A 253 -7.12 4.24 9.96
C TYR A 253 -7.26 5.60 10.64
N GLY A 254 -8.29 6.39 10.35
CA GLY A 254 -8.56 7.68 10.99
C GLY A 254 -8.75 7.58 12.50
N ARG A 255 -9.45 6.53 12.98
CA ARG A 255 -9.58 6.20 14.41
C ARG A 255 -8.21 5.91 15.03
N ALA A 256 -7.34 5.18 14.33
CA ALA A 256 -6.00 4.86 14.81
C ALA A 256 -5.10 6.09 14.92
N LEU A 257 -5.15 6.99 13.94
CA LEU A 257 -4.49 8.30 14.02
C LEU A 257 -4.99 9.13 15.21
N THR A 258 -6.30 9.12 15.45
CA THR A 258 -6.91 9.83 16.58
C THR A 258 -6.42 9.26 17.91
N LEU A 259 -6.35 7.92 18.05
CA LEU A 259 -5.83 7.28 19.25
C LEU A 259 -4.35 7.63 19.47
N TRP A 260 -3.53 7.55 18.43
CA TRP A 260 -2.13 7.97 18.52
C TRP A 260 -1.98 9.42 18.98
N LYS A 261 -2.76 10.33 18.43
CA LYS A 261 -2.70 11.76 18.75
C LYS A 261 -3.20 12.07 20.17
N THR A 262 -4.24 11.38 20.65
CA THR A 262 -4.91 11.70 21.93
C THR A 262 -4.42 10.87 23.10
N LYS A 263 -3.94 9.64 22.85
CA LYS A 263 -3.46 8.69 23.85
C LYS A 263 -2.19 7.97 23.38
N PRO A 264 -1.10 8.72 23.22
CA PRO A 264 0.12 8.17 22.60
C PRO A 264 0.77 7.03 23.39
N ALA A 265 0.60 6.96 24.69
CA ALA A 265 1.10 5.85 25.50
C ALA A 265 0.34 4.55 25.21
N ASP A 266 -1.00 4.60 25.20
CA ASP A 266 -1.85 3.45 24.89
C ASP A 266 -1.59 2.96 23.46
N ALA A 267 -1.44 3.91 22.52
CA ALA A 267 -1.13 3.61 21.12
C ALA A 267 0.23 2.91 20.97
N ALA A 268 1.28 3.41 21.64
CA ALA A 268 2.61 2.82 21.62
C ALA A 268 2.63 1.41 22.22
N GLU A 269 1.86 1.14 23.27
CA GLU A 269 1.72 -0.20 23.85
C GLU A 269 1.14 -1.18 22.82
N ILE A 270 0.04 -0.78 22.15
CA ILE A 270 -0.60 -1.62 21.14
C ILE A 270 0.36 -1.87 19.94
N VAL A 271 0.99 -0.83 19.43
CA VAL A 271 1.94 -0.92 18.31
C VAL A 271 3.13 -1.79 18.71
N GLY A 272 3.71 -1.59 19.91
CA GLY A 272 4.82 -2.40 20.41
C GLY A 272 4.49 -3.89 20.45
N LYS A 273 3.28 -4.23 20.92
CA LYS A 273 2.79 -5.61 20.94
C LYS A 273 2.63 -6.20 19.53
N GLN A 274 2.09 -5.42 18.58
CA GLN A 274 1.90 -5.88 17.20
C GLN A 274 3.22 -6.01 16.44
N ALA A 275 4.16 -5.07 16.63
CA ALA A 275 5.45 -5.04 15.96
C ALA A 275 6.54 -5.89 16.65
N GLY A 276 6.25 -6.46 17.83
CA GLY A 276 7.20 -7.28 18.58
C GLY A 276 8.39 -6.48 19.15
N VAL A 277 8.14 -5.25 19.62
CA VAL A 277 9.12 -4.36 20.25
C VAL A 277 8.59 -3.82 21.60
N SER A 278 9.47 -3.21 22.41
CA SER A 278 9.01 -2.56 23.66
C SER A 278 8.15 -1.32 23.35
N THR A 279 7.32 -0.93 24.31
CA THR A 279 6.50 0.31 24.21
C THR A 279 7.36 1.54 23.97
N GLU A 280 8.54 1.62 24.60
CA GLU A 280 9.48 2.74 24.41
C GLU A 280 10.01 2.79 22.97
N VAL A 281 10.42 1.65 22.41
CA VAL A 281 10.87 1.56 21.02
C VAL A 281 9.73 1.93 20.08
N ALA A 282 8.53 1.38 20.30
CA ALA A 282 7.37 1.71 19.47
C ALA A 282 7.02 3.20 19.54
N ARG A 283 7.12 3.82 20.74
CA ARG A 283 6.89 5.25 20.91
C ARG A 283 7.91 6.09 20.16
N HIS A 284 9.20 5.76 20.30
CA HIS A 284 10.28 6.44 19.58
C HIS A 284 10.09 6.32 18.05
N ASP A 285 9.83 5.11 17.57
CA ASP A 285 9.66 4.86 16.15
C ASP A 285 8.44 5.62 15.57
N LEU A 286 7.31 5.66 16.30
CA LEU A 286 6.12 6.41 15.93
C LEU A 286 6.38 7.92 15.79
N ASP A 287 7.24 8.49 16.66
CA ASP A 287 7.59 9.91 16.65
C ASP A 287 8.50 10.30 15.47
N GLU A 288 9.10 9.32 14.75
CA GLU A 288 9.92 9.56 13.55
C GLU A 288 9.11 9.79 12.27
N TYR A 289 7.81 9.42 12.25
CA TYR A 289 6.92 9.57 11.10
C TYR A 289 6.11 10.86 11.17
N ASP A 290 5.84 11.45 10.02
CA ASP A 290 4.87 12.53 9.86
C ASP A 290 3.57 11.95 9.29
N PHE A 291 2.66 11.53 10.19
CA PHE A 291 1.38 10.95 9.81
C PHE A 291 0.42 12.02 9.31
N VAL A 292 -0.08 11.84 8.10
CA VAL A 292 -0.95 12.82 7.41
C VAL A 292 -2.42 12.61 7.80
N PRO A 293 -3.06 13.54 8.53
CA PRO A 293 -4.48 13.45 8.89
C PRO A 293 -5.38 13.35 7.66
N LEU A 294 -6.48 12.58 7.74
CA LEU A 294 -7.36 12.34 6.58
C LEU A 294 -7.82 13.64 5.88
N ARG A 295 -8.16 14.69 6.65
CA ARG A 295 -8.58 15.98 6.08
C ARG A 295 -7.45 16.70 5.36
N GLU A 296 -6.22 16.59 5.86
CA GLU A 296 -5.06 17.21 5.26
C GLU A 296 -4.70 16.57 3.91
N GLN A 297 -4.92 15.27 3.79
CA GLN A 297 -4.71 14.55 2.53
C GLN A 297 -5.56 15.08 1.37
N LEU A 298 -6.71 15.74 1.67
CA LEU A 298 -7.59 16.36 0.68
C LEU A 298 -7.11 17.74 0.19
N THR A 299 -6.00 18.23 0.72
CA THR A 299 -5.42 19.52 0.26
C THR A 299 -4.65 19.37 -1.04
N ALA A 300 -4.41 20.50 -1.71
CA ALA A 300 -3.63 20.54 -2.95
C ALA A 300 -2.19 20.04 -2.78
N THR A 301 -1.62 20.08 -1.58
CA THR A 301 -0.27 19.58 -1.28
C THR A 301 -0.19 18.07 -1.43
N TRP A 302 -1.23 17.36 -1.00
CA TRP A 302 -1.29 15.90 -0.95
C TRP A 302 -2.07 15.32 -2.13
N LEU A 303 -3.10 14.50 -1.86
CA LEU A 303 -3.88 13.81 -2.89
C LEU A 303 -4.90 14.72 -3.58
N GLY A 304 -5.33 15.81 -2.92
CA GLY A 304 -6.32 16.74 -3.43
C GLY A 304 -7.77 16.31 -3.14
N ALA A 305 -8.70 17.22 -3.43
CA ALA A 305 -10.14 16.96 -3.28
C ALA A 305 -10.68 16.11 -4.46
N PRO A 306 -11.86 15.49 -4.31
CA PRO A 306 -12.51 14.78 -5.41
C PRO A 306 -12.61 15.64 -6.69
N GLY A 307 -12.12 15.12 -7.81
CA GLY A 307 -12.07 15.83 -9.09
C GLY A 307 -10.93 16.86 -9.22
N HIS A 308 -10.16 17.11 -8.17
CA HIS A 308 -9.06 18.08 -8.16
C HIS A 308 -7.77 17.41 -7.62
N PRO A 309 -7.01 16.70 -8.48
CA PRO A 309 -5.79 15.99 -8.06
C PRO A 309 -4.76 16.92 -7.42
N GLY A 310 -4.17 16.47 -6.33
CA GLY A 310 -3.13 17.21 -5.61
C GLY A 310 -1.73 17.02 -6.19
N GLN A 311 -0.78 17.79 -5.64
CA GLN A 311 0.61 17.82 -6.10
C GLN A 311 1.37 16.51 -5.87
N PHE A 312 0.91 15.64 -4.96
CA PHE A 312 1.54 14.35 -4.72
C PHE A 312 1.54 13.45 -5.96
N THR A 313 0.57 13.61 -6.87
CA THR A 313 0.58 12.91 -8.17
C THR A 313 1.81 13.28 -9.03
N ALA A 314 2.26 14.53 -8.95
CA ALA A 314 3.50 14.95 -9.62
C ALA A 314 4.77 14.39 -8.92
N VAL A 315 4.71 14.17 -7.60
CA VAL A 315 5.77 13.44 -6.89
C VAL A 315 5.88 12.01 -7.42
N LEU A 316 4.77 11.29 -7.51
CA LEU A 316 4.72 9.93 -8.07
C LEU A 316 5.24 9.87 -9.52
N LYS A 317 4.86 10.85 -10.35
CA LYS A 317 5.36 10.94 -11.73
C LYS A 317 6.89 11.12 -11.75
N ARG A 318 7.43 12.06 -10.98
CA ARG A 318 8.91 12.25 -10.89
C ARG A 318 9.61 11.00 -10.37
N THR A 319 9.03 10.33 -9.38
CA THR A 319 9.54 9.06 -8.87
C THR A 319 9.59 8.00 -9.98
N ALA A 320 8.54 7.88 -10.79
CA ALA A 320 8.53 6.96 -11.92
C ALA A 320 9.58 7.31 -12.97
N ASP A 321 9.75 8.61 -13.31
CA ASP A 321 10.79 9.05 -14.25
C ASP A 321 12.18 8.68 -13.74
N PHE A 322 12.40 8.85 -12.45
CA PHE A 322 13.66 8.49 -11.81
C PHE A 322 13.91 6.98 -11.82
N LEU A 323 12.87 6.17 -11.59
CA LEU A 323 12.97 4.71 -11.71
C LEU A 323 13.31 4.27 -13.14
N VAL A 324 12.87 5.02 -14.18
CA VAL A 324 13.28 4.79 -15.57
C VAL A 324 14.77 5.11 -15.75
N GLU A 325 15.25 6.24 -15.22
CA GLU A 325 16.68 6.59 -15.28
C GLU A 325 17.56 5.55 -14.60
N LEU A 326 17.10 5.00 -13.48
CA LEU A 326 17.77 3.91 -12.76
C LEU A 326 17.58 2.53 -13.42
N LYS A 327 16.85 2.46 -14.55
CA LYS A 327 16.52 1.21 -15.27
C LYS A 327 15.74 0.19 -14.42
N SER A 328 15.11 0.64 -13.34
CA SER A 328 14.26 -0.19 -12.47
C SER A 328 12.90 -0.50 -13.12
N ILE A 329 12.40 0.41 -13.97
CA ILE A 329 11.21 0.20 -14.81
C ILE A 329 11.51 0.62 -16.26
N ARG A 330 10.74 0.11 -17.23
CA ARG A 330 10.98 0.36 -18.66
C ARG A 330 10.55 1.75 -19.11
N SER A 331 9.42 2.22 -18.63
CA SER A 331 8.82 3.51 -19.02
C SER A 331 7.91 4.02 -17.93
N ALA A 332 7.70 5.32 -17.88
CA ALA A 332 6.72 5.98 -17.01
C ALA A 332 5.62 6.61 -17.88
N PRO A 333 4.33 6.41 -17.52
CA PRO A 333 3.23 7.07 -18.21
C PRO A 333 3.24 8.58 -17.94
N ASP A 334 2.34 9.32 -18.60
CA ASP A 334 2.16 10.74 -18.34
C ASP A 334 1.55 11.03 -16.96
N LEU A 335 1.51 12.31 -16.57
CA LEU A 335 0.95 12.72 -15.27
C LEU A 335 -0.52 12.33 -15.11
N ALA A 336 -1.29 12.31 -16.20
CA ALA A 336 -2.71 11.99 -16.17
C ALA A 336 -2.98 10.57 -15.66
N ALA A 337 -2.10 9.61 -15.95
CA ALA A 337 -2.20 8.25 -15.41
C ALA A 337 -2.09 8.22 -13.88
N PHE A 338 -1.16 9.00 -13.30
CA PHE A 338 -1.02 9.12 -11.85
C PHE A 338 -2.21 9.83 -11.21
N GLN A 339 -2.75 10.87 -11.86
CA GLN A 339 -3.94 11.56 -11.41
C GLN A 339 -5.18 10.65 -11.41
N THR A 340 -5.34 9.84 -12.46
CA THR A 340 -6.45 8.87 -12.59
C THR A 340 -6.35 7.75 -11.54
N ALA A 341 -5.14 7.37 -11.13
CA ALA A 341 -4.93 6.35 -10.12
C ALA A 341 -5.34 6.81 -8.70
N VAL A 342 -5.56 8.10 -8.46
CA VAL A 342 -5.98 8.63 -7.15
C VAL A 342 -7.50 8.70 -7.07
N ASN A 343 -8.08 8.12 -6.01
CA ASN A 343 -9.50 8.20 -5.72
C ASN A 343 -9.74 8.72 -4.30
N THR A 344 -9.98 10.00 -4.18
CA THR A 344 -10.21 10.68 -2.90
C THR A 344 -11.69 10.74 -2.47
N ASN A 345 -12.62 10.14 -3.21
CA ASN A 345 -14.04 10.12 -2.84
C ASN A 345 -14.28 9.44 -1.48
N PHE A 346 -13.64 8.28 -1.26
CA PHE A 346 -13.72 7.54 0.01
C PHE A 346 -13.04 8.28 1.16
N LEU A 347 -11.92 8.93 0.86
CA LEU A 347 -11.18 9.76 1.81
C LEU A 347 -12.03 10.95 2.28
N ALA A 348 -12.72 11.64 1.36
CA ALA A 348 -13.63 12.71 1.69
C ALA A 348 -14.77 12.26 2.61
N GLN A 349 -15.36 11.08 2.34
CA GLN A 349 -16.38 10.49 3.19
C GLN A 349 -15.85 10.15 4.59
N ALA A 350 -14.67 9.52 4.67
CA ALA A 350 -14.06 9.12 5.95
C ALA A 350 -13.59 10.32 6.78
N ALA A 351 -13.17 11.42 6.16
CA ALA A 351 -12.71 12.63 6.84
C ALA A 351 -13.84 13.43 7.51
N HIS A 352 -15.11 13.16 7.18
CA HIS A 352 -16.30 13.79 7.75
C HIS A 352 -17.02 12.89 8.77
N ALA A 353 -16.69 11.62 8.87
CA ALA A 353 -17.23 10.67 9.83
C ALA A 353 -16.52 10.76 11.18
#